data_16a6805c33867456db17469ed9bee5c2
#
_entry.id   16a6805c33867456db17469ed9bee5c2
#
_cell.length_a   1.000
_cell.length_b   1.000
_cell.length_c   1.000
_cell.angle_alpha   90.00
_cell.angle_beta   90.00
_cell.angle_gamma   90.00
#
_symmetry.space_group_name_H-M   'P 1'
#
loop_
_entity.id
_entity.type
_entity.pdbx_description
1 polymer ?
#
loop_
_entity_poly.entity_id
_entity_poly.type
_entity_poly.pdbx_seq_one_letter_code
_entity_poly.pdbx_strand_id
1 'polypeptide(L)'
;MALNLPYRPELTVLDSGVSLLNAPSASRNSGVFLIVRAGSRDESAETSGLAHYLEHMFFKGTERRPTTKIISREIDRLGANTNAYTDTEEVAYFAEGPATAMLELADVICDMLSRPLFAAEEVERERNVVLQELSMRLADPDGWIWDRLGTVAFGGDQPMSWSAAGFPAVIEKATREQLTDYHRAFYAPASMCLVIAGGATLSQDQALELLADIPRGKPRPRKKAKWGLGDRYTANVRPVTAQEEPQVHMVFAVPGIPATDPRRTQLSVMTHVLGGGMSSRLFQTVRERNGLCYSIYAHHAGFDDTGLFAIATATRPKDARKATSLAFKEFRKMASKRVAADELAAAKSAMIGRLLRSTETSIASARFYGSRWRAGLRLETPDERADAILKVTAEEVQTIAEEIAGGIGDVRMALVGPSDQGEELLSAIESTAAR
;
A
#
# COMPACT_ATOMS: atom_id res chain seq x y z
N MET A 1 18.88 -23.25 -5.19
CA MET A 1 20.29 -22.91 -4.87
C MET A 1 20.20 -21.59 -4.11
N ALA A 2 20.29 -21.59 -2.79
CA ALA A 2 20.27 -20.37 -2.01
C ALA A 2 21.54 -19.59 -2.31
N LEU A 3 21.42 -18.39 -2.86
CA LEU A 3 22.50 -17.43 -2.92
C LEU A 3 22.76 -17.01 -1.47
N ASN A 4 23.78 -17.59 -0.85
CA ASN A 4 24.21 -17.20 0.49
C ASN A 4 24.81 -15.77 0.38
N LEU A 5 23.96 -14.76 0.29
CA LEU A 5 24.41 -13.37 0.32
C LEU A 5 24.89 -13.06 1.74
N PRO A 6 26.15 -12.63 1.92
CA PRO A 6 26.77 -12.43 3.24
C PRO A 6 26.14 -11.23 3.98
N TYR A 7 25.21 -10.52 3.40
CA TYR A 7 24.66 -9.27 3.88
C TYR A 7 23.28 -9.49 4.51
N ARG A 8 23.23 -9.30 5.84
CA ARG A 8 21.96 -9.26 6.58
C ARG A 8 21.61 -7.81 6.92
N PRO A 9 20.29 -7.49 6.99
CA PRO A 9 19.88 -6.19 7.49
C PRO A 9 20.23 -6.05 8.97
N GLU A 10 20.72 -4.87 9.35
CA GLU A 10 21.03 -4.51 10.73
C GLU A 10 20.10 -3.39 11.18
N LEU A 11 19.35 -3.61 12.24
CA LEU A 11 18.45 -2.64 12.85
C LEU A 11 19.03 -2.15 14.17
N THR A 12 19.17 -0.85 14.31
CA THR A 12 19.56 -0.18 15.55
C THR A 12 18.53 0.87 15.91
N VAL A 13 18.12 0.95 17.17
CA VAL A 13 17.34 2.08 17.68
C VAL A 13 18.32 3.09 18.24
N LEU A 14 18.33 4.28 17.65
CA LEU A 14 19.21 5.39 18.06
C LEU A 14 18.76 6.00 19.39
N ASP A 15 19.64 6.72 20.06
CA ASP A 15 19.32 7.43 21.32
C ASP A 15 18.20 8.47 21.15
N SER A 16 17.99 8.98 19.94
CA SER A 16 16.85 9.83 19.58
C SER A 16 15.52 9.09 19.59
N GLY A 17 15.54 7.75 19.52
CA GLY A 17 14.35 6.88 19.31
C GLY A 17 14.07 6.52 17.85
N VAL A 18 14.72 7.16 16.87
CA VAL A 18 14.60 6.77 15.45
C VAL A 18 15.27 5.41 15.23
N SER A 19 14.66 4.58 14.41
CA SER A 19 15.28 3.33 13.96
C SER A 19 16.20 3.60 12.76
N LEU A 20 17.43 3.09 12.79
CA LEU A 20 18.34 3.02 11.65
C LEU A 20 18.40 1.57 11.17
N LEU A 21 18.12 1.33 9.90
CA LEU A 21 18.17 0.03 9.28
C LEU A 21 19.15 0.05 8.09
N ASN A 22 20.27 -0.62 8.23
CA ASN A 22 21.22 -0.83 7.14
C ASN A 22 20.99 -2.20 6.49
N ALA A 23 20.80 -2.22 5.16
CA ALA A 23 20.64 -3.41 4.35
C ALA A 23 21.68 -3.42 3.21
N PRO A 24 22.97 -3.69 3.51
CA PRO A 24 24.04 -3.63 2.54
C PRO A 24 23.88 -4.66 1.43
N SER A 25 24.42 -4.36 0.24
CA SER A 25 24.50 -5.27 -0.90
C SER A 25 25.71 -4.90 -1.79
N ALA A 26 25.99 -5.70 -2.81
CA ALA A 26 27.03 -5.42 -3.80
C ALA A 26 26.61 -4.40 -4.89
N SER A 27 25.50 -3.70 -4.71
CA SER A 27 25.01 -2.69 -5.65
C SER A 27 26.00 -1.50 -5.74
N ARG A 28 26.08 -0.86 -6.92
CA ARG A 28 26.78 0.43 -7.08
C ARG A 28 25.91 1.61 -6.66
N ASN A 29 24.61 1.40 -6.47
CA ASN A 29 23.66 2.39 -6.00
C ASN A 29 23.31 2.15 -4.54
N SER A 30 22.81 3.20 -3.88
CA SER A 30 22.15 3.10 -2.57
C SER A 30 20.78 3.77 -2.63
N GLY A 31 19.84 3.15 -1.93
CA GLY A 31 18.52 3.72 -1.64
C GLY A 31 18.50 4.25 -0.21
N VAL A 32 18.10 5.50 -0.06
CA VAL A 32 17.75 6.14 1.21
C VAL A 32 16.23 6.14 1.29
N PHE A 33 15.65 5.54 2.33
CA PHE A 33 14.21 5.40 2.48
C PHE A 33 13.82 5.73 3.92
N LEU A 34 13.23 6.90 4.12
CA LEU A 34 12.75 7.32 5.43
C LEU A 34 11.25 7.09 5.49
N ILE A 35 10.83 6.14 6.32
CA ILE A 35 9.43 5.75 6.51
C ILE A 35 8.95 6.22 7.88
N VAL A 36 7.72 6.72 7.90
CA VAL A 36 7.03 7.22 9.09
C VAL A 36 5.74 6.42 9.30
N ARG A 37 5.50 5.95 10.51
CA ARG A 37 4.24 5.33 10.93
C ARG A 37 3.17 6.39 11.14
N ALA A 38 2.80 7.06 10.08
CA ALA A 38 1.73 8.05 10.01
C ALA A 38 1.08 7.95 8.63
N GLY A 39 -0.23 8.10 8.55
CA GLY A 39 -0.96 8.00 7.29
C GLY A 39 -2.40 8.46 7.48
N SER A 40 -3.27 8.26 6.46
CA SER A 40 -4.67 8.70 6.55
C SER A 40 -5.43 8.08 7.73
N ARG A 41 -5.02 6.90 8.18
CA ARG A 41 -5.61 6.24 9.36
C ARG A 41 -5.39 7.00 10.67
N ASP A 42 -4.38 7.85 10.74
CA ASP A 42 -4.03 8.62 11.94
C ASP A 42 -4.73 9.98 11.98
N GLU A 43 -5.50 10.31 10.96
CA GLU A 43 -6.24 11.58 10.81
C GLU A 43 -7.60 11.56 11.51
N SER A 44 -8.18 12.75 11.63
CA SER A 44 -9.58 12.96 11.97
C SER A 44 -10.35 13.47 10.75
N ALA A 45 -11.67 13.57 10.83
CA ALA A 45 -12.48 14.13 9.74
C ALA A 45 -12.06 15.57 9.38
N GLU A 46 -11.58 16.34 10.37
CA GLU A 46 -11.13 17.73 10.21
C GLU A 46 -9.69 17.84 9.66
N THR A 47 -8.95 16.74 9.65
CA THR A 47 -7.54 16.70 9.21
C THR A 47 -7.31 15.73 8.05
N SER A 48 -8.39 15.18 7.47
CA SER A 48 -8.29 14.19 6.38
C SER A 48 -7.59 14.76 5.14
N GLY A 49 -6.47 14.14 4.78
CA GLY A 49 -5.59 14.54 3.68
C GLY A 49 -4.40 15.41 4.08
N LEU A 50 -4.25 15.78 5.36
CA LEU A 50 -3.08 16.56 5.80
C LEU A 50 -1.77 15.75 5.70
N ALA A 51 -1.81 14.42 5.86
CA ALA A 51 -0.65 13.56 5.64
C ALA A 51 -0.10 13.70 4.21
N HIS A 52 -1.00 13.60 3.22
CA HIS A 52 -0.66 13.74 1.81
C HIS A 52 -0.25 15.16 1.45
N TYR A 53 -0.98 16.16 1.95
CA TYR A 53 -0.61 17.56 1.72
C TYR A 53 0.76 17.89 2.32
N LEU A 54 1.05 17.37 3.50
CA LEU A 54 2.35 17.53 4.14
C LEU A 54 3.47 16.85 3.33
N GLU A 55 3.21 15.69 2.72
CA GLU A 55 4.14 15.05 1.81
C GLU A 55 4.61 16.00 0.71
N HIS A 56 3.68 16.68 0.02
CA HIS A 56 4.00 17.68 -1.00
C HIS A 56 4.83 18.84 -0.43
N MET A 57 4.49 19.30 0.76
CA MET A 57 5.13 20.46 1.37
C MET A 57 6.58 20.25 1.76
N PHE A 58 7.01 19.01 2.03
CA PHE A 58 8.42 18.75 2.33
C PHE A 58 9.37 19.00 1.16
N PHE A 59 8.87 18.96 -0.08
CA PHE A 59 9.64 19.30 -1.28
C PHE A 59 9.70 20.79 -1.58
N LYS A 60 9.04 21.64 -0.79
CA LYS A 60 8.90 23.09 -1.10
C LYS A 60 9.95 23.99 -0.47
N GLY A 61 10.81 23.43 0.35
CA GLY A 61 11.97 24.10 0.91
C GLY A 61 12.20 23.84 2.38
N THR A 62 13.45 23.93 2.76
CA THR A 62 13.95 23.82 4.14
C THR A 62 14.71 25.07 4.53
N GLU A 63 15.09 25.20 5.80
CA GLU A 63 15.96 26.32 6.24
C GLU A 63 17.31 26.33 5.51
N ARG A 64 17.87 25.16 5.18
CA ARG A 64 19.14 25.02 4.46
C ARG A 64 18.98 25.07 2.94
N ARG A 65 17.83 24.62 2.43
CA ARG A 65 17.48 24.50 1.01
C ARG A 65 16.15 25.21 0.75
N PRO A 66 16.12 26.56 0.75
CA PRO A 66 14.90 27.34 0.90
C PRO A 66 13.91 27.25 -0.28
N THR A 67 14.22 26.54 -1.36
CA THR A 67 13.30 26.39 -2.50
C THR A 67 13.36 24.99 -3.11
N THR A 68 12.25 24.53 -3.72
CA THR A 68 12.18 23.31 -4.53
C THR A 68 13.31 23.24 -5.56
N LYS A 69 13.65 24.35 -6.21
CA LYS A 69 14.72 24.42 -7.23
C LYS A 69 16.09 24.05 -6.66
N ILE A 70 16.39 24.45 -5.42
CA ILE A 70 17.66 24.11 -4.76
C ILE A 70 17.69 22.62 -4.44
N ILE A 71 16.60 22.07 -3.87
CA ILE A 71 16.48 20.64 -3.58
C ILE A 71 16.66 19.82 -4.86
N SER A 72 15.90 20.13 -5.92
CA SER A 72 15.95 19.40 -7.19
C SER A 72 17.35 19.46 -7.82
N ARG A 73 18.00 20.63 -7.84
CA ARG A 73 19.36 20.75 -8.38
C ARG A 73 20.41 19.95 -7.61
N GLU A 74 20.24 19.83 -6.30
CA GLU A 74 21.13 19.03 -5.47
C GLU A 74 20.95 17.54 -5.77
N ILE A 75 19.72 17.06 -5.86
CA ILE A 75 19.40 15.69 -6.26
C ILE A 75 19.96 15.38 -7.67
N ASP A 76 19.72 16.28 -8.64
CA ASP A 76 20.23 16.13 -10.01
C ASP A 76 21.77 16.08 -10.04
N ARG A 77 22.44 16.97 -9.27
CA ARG A 77 23.92 16.99 -9.16
C ARG A 77 24.47 15.67 -8.61
N LEU A 78 23.74 15.03 -7.71
CA LEU A 78 24.10 13.74 -7.13
C LEU A 78 23.79 12.55 -8.07
N GLY A 79 23.19 12.81 -9.24
CA GLY A 79 22.79 11.77 -10.19
C GLY A 79 21.71 10.85 -9.63
N ALA A 80 20.79 11.38 -8.86
CA ALA A 80 19.80 10.62 -8.12
C ALA A 80 18.36 10.96 -8.54
N ASN A 81 17.43 10.10 -8.13
CA ASN A 81 16.00 10.33 -8.20
C ASN A 81 15.42 10.36 -6.79
N THR A 82 14.39 11.16 -6.58
CA THR A 82 13.65 11.24 -5.30
C THR A 82 12.15 11.16 -5.55
N ASN A 83 11.43 10.61 -4.58
CA ASN A 83 9.98 10.58 -4.59
C ASN A 83 9.46 10.37 -3.16
N ALA A 84 8.14 10.39 -2.99
CA ALA A 84 7.46 10.06 -1.75
C ALA A 84 6.13 9.36 -2.05
N TYR A 85 5.48 8.83 -1.04
CA TYR A 85 4.09 8.39 -1.11
C TYR A 85 3.44 8.43 0.27
N THR A 86 2.15 8.65 0.28
CA THR A 86 1.28 8.55 1.47
C THR A 86 0.30 7.40 1.30
N ASP A 87 0.21 6.55 2.32
CA ASP A 87 -0.73 5.42 2.37
C ASP A 87 -1.57 5.48 3.66
N THR A 88 -2.41 4.49 3.87
CA THR A 88 -3.30 4.40 5.03
C THR A 88 -2.54 4.42 6.36
N GLU A 89 -1.41 3.73 6.48
CA GLU A 89 -0.67 3.56 7.74
C GLU A 89 0.77 4.06 7.71
N GLU A 90 1.22 4.60 6.58
CA GLU A 90 2.60 5.04 6.42
C GLU A 90 2.73 6.19 5.43
N VAL A 91 3.75 7.01 5.62
CA VAL A 91 4.29 7.93 4.63
C VAL A 91 5.76 7.61 4.44
N ALA A 92 6.27 7.65 3.22
CA ALA A 92 7.67 7.40 2.96
C ALA A 92 8.26 8.42 1.99
N TYR A 93 9.49 8.84 2.26
CA TYR A 93 10.32 9.74 1.47
C TYR A 93 11.58 9.01 1.08
N PHE A 94 11.96 9.07 -0.17
CA PHE A 94 13.09 8.27 -0.61
C PHE A 94 13.88 8.88 -1.76
N ALA A 95 15.15 8.50 -1.82
CA ALA A 95 16.03 8.81 -2.93
C ALA A 95 16.86 7.57 -3.29
N GLU A 96 17.22 7.44 -4.58
CA GLU A 96 18.14 6.43 -5.08
C GLU A 96 19.18 7.08 -5.97
N GLY A 97 20.44 6.74 -5.75
CA GLY A 97 21.58 7.27 -6.52
C GLY A 97 22.85 6.49 -6.29
N PRO A 98 23.99 6.96 -6.80
CA PRO A 98 25.29 6.31 -6.59
C PRO A 98 25.60 6.11 -5.11
N ALA A 99 26.16 4.93 -4.75
CA ALA A 99 26.49 4.62 -3.36
C ALA A 99 27.47 5.64 -2.74
N THR A 100 28.31 6.27 -3.56
CA THR A 100 29.24 7.34 -3.15
C THR A 100 28.54 8.62 -2.72
N ALA A 101 27.29 8.86 -3.16
CA ALA A 101 26.47 10.02 -2.82
C ALA A 101 25.45 9.74 -1.68
N MET A 102 25.47 8.53 -1.10
CA MET A 102 24.44 8.08 -0.14
C MET A 102 24.31 9.03 1.05
N LEU A 103 25.40 9.48 1.65
CA LEU A 103 25.37 10.36 2.82
C LEU A 103 24.72 11.72 2.48
N GLU A 104 25.07 12.30 1.31
CA GLU A 104 24.50 13.54 0.85
C GLU A 104 23.00 13.39 0.51
N LEU A 105 22.59 12.25 -0.06
CA LEU A 105 21.18 11.94 -0.30
C LEU A 105 20.39 11.78 1.00
N ALA A 106 21.01 11.13 1.99
CA ALA A 106 20.41 11.01 3.33
C ALA A 106 20.27 12.39 3.99
N ASP A 107 21.27 13.27 3.82
CA ASP A 107 21.19 14.65 4.33
C ASP A 107 20.05 15.45 3.67
N VAL A 108 19.84 15.32 2.38
CA VAL A 108 18.70 15.99 1.71
C VAL A 108 17.37 15.48 2.26
N ILE A 109 17.16 14.18 2.30
CA ILE A 109 15.89 13.57 2.77
C ILE A 109 15.64 13.91 4.25
N CYS A 110 16.65 13.80 5.11
CA CYS A 110 16.51 14.11 6.53
C CYS A 110 16.27 15.62 6.76
N ASP A 111 16.93 16.50 6.04
CA ASP A 111 16.73 17.95 6.13
C ASP A 111 15.32 18.37 5.72
N MET A 112 14.76 17.75 4.66
CA MET A 112 13.38 18.01 4.23
C MET A 112 12.38 17.75 5.37
N LEU A 113 12.57 16.70 6.16
CA LEU A 113 11.66 16.33 7.24
C LEU A 113 11.98 17.04 8.56
N SER A 114 13.24 17.39 8.79
CA SER A 114 13.68 17.99 10.07
C SER A 114 13.42 19.49 10.14
N ARG A 115 13.62 20.23 9.03
CA ARG A 115 13.60 21.70 8.99
C ARG A 115 12.76 22.29 7.86
N PRO A 116 11.52 21.81 7.63
CA PRO A 116 10.67 22.31 6.57
C PRO A 116 10.23 23.76 6.85
N LEU A 117 10.21 24.60 5.84
CA LEU A 117 9.79 26.00 5.96
C LEU A 117 8.28 26.19 6.02
N PHE A 118 7.53 25.36 5.31
CA PHE A 118 6.09 25.53 5.10
C PHE A 118 5.71 26.99 4.78
N ALA A 119 6.43 27.59 3.80
CA ALA A 119 6.22 28.98 3.41
C ALA A 119 4.75 29.17 2.99
N ALA A 120 4.11 30.25 3.47
CA ALA A 120 2.68 30.50 3.24
C ALA A 120 2.30 30.52 1.75
N GLU A 121 3.15 31.11 0.92
CA GLU A 121 2.95 31.16 -0.54
C GLU A 121 3.01 29.76 -1.18
N GLU A 122 3.90 28.89 -0.71
CA GLU A 122 3.99 27.51 -1.18
C GLU A 122 2.81 26.65 -0.70
N VAL A 123 2.33 26.88 0.53
CA VAL A 123 1.09 26.24 1.02
C VAL A 123 -0.07 26.56 0.07
N GLU A 124 -0.29 27.84 -0.26
CA GLU A 124 -1.40 28.22 -1.15
C GLU A 124 -1.22 27.69 -2.60
N ARG A 125 0.02 27.69 -3.10
CA ARG A 125 0.30 27.14 -4.43
C ARG A 125 0.04 25.65 -4.51
N GLU A 126 0.53 24.91 -3.53
CA GLU A 126 0.44 23.46 -3.51
C GLU A 126 -0.98 22.95 -3.19
N ARG A 127 -1.79 23.73 -2.47
CA ARG A 127 -3.23 23.48 -2.30
C ARG A 127 -3.92 23.18 -3.63
N ASN A 128 -3.66 24.02 -4.65
CA ASN A 128 -4.28 23.84 -5.96
C ASN A 128 -3.79 22.55 -6.66
N VAL A 129 -2.54 22.16 -6.45
CA VAL A 129 -1.99 20.91 -7.00
C VAL A 129 -2.67 19.71 -6.34
N VAL A 130 -2.76 19.68 -5.02
CA VAL A 130 -3.41 18.61 -4.26
C VAL A 130 -4.90 18.49 -4.64
N LEU A 131 -5.61 19.62 -4.77
CA LEU A 131 -7.01 19.61 -5.22
C LEU A 131 -7.16 19.10 -6.65
N GLN A 132 -6.21 19.40 -7.54
CA GLN A 132 -6.21 18.86 -8.90
C GLN A 132 -5.98 17.34 -8.90
N GLU A 133 -5.05 16.83 -8.09
CA GLU A 133 -4.82 15.39 -7.95
C GLU A 133 -6.05 14.66 -7.40
N LEU A 134 -6.72 15.24 -6.40
CA LEU A 134 -8.00 14.74 -5.91
C LEU A 134 -9.04 14.64 -7.03
N SER A 135 -9.15 15.68 -7.86
CA SER A 135 -10.07 15.69 -9.01
C SER A 135 -9.74 14.60 -10.03
N MET A 136 -8.44 14.39 -10.31
CA MET A 136 -7.98 13.32 -11.20
C MET A 136 -8.30 11.94 -10.63
N ARG A 137 -8.08 11.73 -9.31
CA ARG A 137 -8.42 10.48 -8.64
C ARG A 137 -9.92 10.16 -8.69
N LEU A 138 -10.75 11.17 -8.45
CA LEU A 138 -12.21 11.04 -8.57
C LEU A 138 -12.67 10.73 -10.02
N ALA A 139 -11.90 11.14 -11.01
CA ALA A 139 -12.17 10.85 -12.40
C ALA A 139 -11.75 9.43 -12.83
N ASP A 140 -10.77 8.82 -12.13
CA ASP A 140 -10.28 7.48 -12.42
C ASP A 140 -11.14 6.41 -11.74
N PRO A 141 -11.90 5.57 -12.49
CA PRO A 141 -12.72 4.51 -11.90
C PRO A 141 -11.92 3.47 -11.12
N ASP A 142 -10.72 3.11 -11.59
CA ASP A 142 -9.89 2.08 -10.99
C ASP A 142 -9.28 2.52 -9.65
N GLY A 143 -8.90 3.79 -9.54
CA GLY A 143 -8.42 4.36 -8.28
C GLY A 143 -9.56 4.61 -7.29
N TRP A 144 -10.64 5.23 -7.78
CA TRP A 144 -11.78 5.63 -6.96
C TRP A 144 -12.54 4.46 -6.32
N ILE A 145 -12.62 3.32 -7.00
CA ILE A 145 -13.37 2.16 -6.51
C ILE A 145 -12.79 1.61 -5.20
N TRP A 146 -11.47 1.71 -4.98
CA TRP A 146 -10.83 1.26 -3.75
C TRP A 146 -11.16 2.18 -2.56
N ASP A 147 -11.23 3.50 -2.79
CA ASP A 147 -11.68 4.45 -1.76
C ASP A 147 -13.14 4.17 -1.36
N ARG A 148 -13.99 3.85 -2.35
CA ARG A 148 -15.39 3.46 -2.11
C ARG A 148 -15.51 2.14 -1.38
N LEU A 149 -14.63 1.17 -1.67
CA LEU A 149 -14.57 -0.08 -0.92
C LEU A 149 -14.25 0.18 0.56
N GLY A 150 -13.29 1.04 0.86
CA GLY A 150 -12.97 1.44 2.23
C GLY A 150 -14.22 1.90 2.99
N THR A 151 -15.05 2.73 2.37
CA THR A 151 -16.29 3.27 2.96
C THR A 151 -17.27 2.16 3.34
N VAL A 152 -17.48 1.15 2.48
CA VAL A 152 -18.45 0.06 2.79
C VAL A 152 -17.83 -1.01 3.70
N ALA A 153 -16.54 -1.23 3.62
CA ALA A 153 -15.85 -2.21 4.46
C ALA A 153 -15.74 -1.75 5.93
N PHE A 154 -15.40 -0.48 6.14
CA PHE A 154 -15.12 0.05 7.48
C PHE A 154 -16.13 1.08 7.97
N GLY A 155 -17.02 1.60 7.10
CA GLY A 155 -17.97 2.68 7.42
C GLY A 155 -17.33 4.08 7.33
N GLY A 156 -18.15 5.08 6.95
CA GLY A 156 -17.67 6.43 6.63
C GLY A 156 -17.01 7.22 7.77
N ASP A 157 -17.27 6.84 9.01
CA ASP A 157 -16.80 7.55 10.20
C ASP A 157 -15.45 7.06 10.74
N GLN A 158 -14.79 6.15 10.05
CA GLN A 158 -13.49 5.63 10.46
C GLN A 158 -12.38 6.07 9.50
N PRO A 159 -11.21 6.49 10.01
CA PRO A 159 -10.05 6.82 9.17
C PRO A 159 -9.60 5.69 8.23
N MET A 160 -9.84 4.42 8.59
CA MET A 160 -9.59 3.26 7.72
C MET A 160 -10.39 3.27 6.41
N SER A 161 -11.49 4.03 6.35
CA SER A 161 -12.33 4.14 5.16
C SER A 161 -11.97 5.34 4.27
N TRP A 162 -11.10 6.23 4.74
CA TRP A 162 -10.79 7.48 4.04
C TRP A 162 -9.67 7.29 3.04
N SER A 163 -9.77 8.01 1.92
CA SER A 163 -8.68 8.12 0.96
C SER A 163 -7.45 8.77 1.59
N ALA A 164 -6.27 8.27 1.30
CA ALA A 164 -5.03 8.94 1.70
C ALA A 164 -4.92 10.36 1.12
N ALA A 165 -5.55 10.62 -0.02
CA ALA A 165 -5.61 11.95 -0.62
C ALA A 165 -6.51 12.93 0.15
N GLY A 166 -7.38 12.45 1.04
CA GLY A 166 -8.21 13.24 1.94
C GLY A 166 -9.50 13.78 1.33
N PHE A 167 -10.11 14.73 2.07
CA PHE A 167 -11.35 15.36 1.65
C PHE A 167 -11.09 16.74 1.03
N PRO A 168 -11.64 17.06 -0.17
CA PRO A 168 -11.46 18.37 -0.81
C PRO A 168 -11.79 19.54 0.13
N ALA A 169 -12.90 19.45 0.85
CA ALA A 169 -13.34 20.52 1.78
C ALA A 169 -12.38 20.78 2.96
N VAL A 170 -11.56 19.77 3.33
CA VAL A 170 -10.50 19.94 4.34
C VAL A 170 -9.29 20.59 3.72
N ILE A 171 -8.85 20.10 2.55
CA ILE A 171 -7.68 20.64 1.83
C ILE A 171 -7.90 22.11 1.45
N GLU A 172 -9.11 22.49 0.99
CA GLU A 172 -9.47 23.88 0.67
C GLU A 172 -9.24 24.86 1.84
N LYS A 173 -9.39 24.39 3.07
CA LYS A 173 -9.31 25.20 4.30
C LYS A 173 -8.04 24.94 5.12
N ALA A 174 -7.22 23.98 4.73
CA ALA A 174 -6.04 23.61 5.49
C ALA A 174 -5.09 24.81 5.66
N THR A 175 -4.58 25.01 6.86
CA THR A 175 -3.69 26.11 7.18
C THR A 175 -2.26 25.63 7.39
N ARG A 176 -1.32 26.56 7.29
CA ARG A 176 0.10 26.31 7.61
C ARG A 176 0.26 25.77 9.03
N GLU A 177 -0.48 26.31 9.98
CA GLU A 177 -0.47 25.89 11.38
C GLU A 177 -0.90 24.45 11.54
N GLN A 178 -1.97 24.04 10.85
CA GLN A 178 -2.44 22.63 10.87
C GLN A 178 -1.38 21.67 10.29
N LEU A 179 -0.70 22.03 9.21
CA LEU A 179 0.40 21.24 8.65
C LEU A 179 1.59 21.14 9.63
N THR A 180 1.96 22.27 10.27
CA THR A 180 3.02 22.29 11.27
C THR A 180 2.66 21.44 12.49
N ASP A 181 1.42 21.51 12.97
CA ASP A 181 0.94 20.73 14.11
C ASP A 181 0.86 19.26 13.77
N TYR A 182 0.44 18.91 12.54
CA TYR A 182 0.45 17.54 12.06
C TYR A 182 1.87 16.97 12.04
N HIS A 183 2.83 17.72 11.47
CA HIS A 183 4.23 17.35 11.46
C HIS A 183 4.76 17.07 12.87
N ARG A 184 4.58 17.99 13.80
CA ARG A 184 5.00 17.83 15.20
C ARG A 184 4.34 16.65 15.91
N ALA A 185 3.09 16.37 15.55
CA ALA A 185 2.30 15.33 16.21
C ALA A 185 2.64 13.91 15.77
N PHE A 186 2.92 13.72 14.47
CA PHE A 186 3.02 12.38 13.87
C PHE A 186 4.44 11.98 13.46
N TYR A 187 5.36 12.95 13.23
CA TYR A 187 6.75 12.67 12.87
C TYR A 187 7.62 12.52 14.12
N ALA A 188 7.15 11.69 15.05
CA ALA A 188 7.87 11.38 16.28
C ALA A 188 9.02 10.39 16.00
N PRO A 189 10.20 10.54 16.64
CA PRO A 189 11.36 9.68 16.41
C PRO A 189 11.05 8.19 16.45
N ALA A 190 10.32 7.72 17.47
CA ALA A 190 9.95 6.31 17.61
C ALA A 190 8.94 5.80 16.56
N SER A 191 8.36 6.70 15.74
CA SER A 191 7.51 6.37 14.59
C SER A 191 8.29 6.34 13.27
N MET A 192 9.61 6.55 13.27
CA MET A 192 10.42 6.74 12.08
C MET A 192 11.51 5.67 11.95
N CYS A 193 11.76 5.25 10.71
CA CYS A 193 12.91 4.42 10.37
C CYS A 193 13.63 5.00 9.15
N LEU A 194 14.92 5.25 9.30
CA LEU A 194 15.81 5.56 8.20
C LEU A 194 16.41 4.25 7.70
N VAL A 195 16.08 3.85 6.49
CA VAL A 195 16.58 2.64 5.85
C VAL A 195 17.61 3.02 4.79
N ILE A 196 18.79 2.46 4.88
CA ILE A 196 19.85 2.54 3.86
C ILE A 196 20.04 1.15 3.26
N ALA A 197 19.79 1.01 1.97
CA ALA A 197 20.01 -0.27 1.28
C ALA A 197 20.90 -0.08 0.06
N GLY A 198 21.73 -1.08 -0.24
CA GLY A 198 22.61 -1.03 -1.41
C GLY A 198 24.09 -1.01 -1.05
N GLY A 199 24.89 -0.27 -1.85
CA GLY A 199 26.35 -0.32 -1.78
C GLY A 199 27.02 0.46 -0.65
N ALA A 200 26.25 1.19 0.16
CA ALA A 200 26.75 1.95 1.31
C ALA A 200 25.90 1.72 2.56
N THR A 201 26.46 2.04 3.72
CA THR A 201 25.79 2.01 5.03
C THR A 201 25.98 3.35 5.74
N LEU A 202 25.12 3.64 6.69
CA LEU A 202 25.17 4.83 7.53
C LEU A 202 25.57 4.44 8.96
N SER A 203 26.49 5.18 9.57
CA SER A 203 26.82 4.97 10.99
C SER A 203 25.75 5.56 11.90
N GLN A 204 25.70 5.13 13.16
CA GLN A 204 24.76 5.68 14.14
C GLN A 204 25.01 7.17 14.39
N ASP A 205 26.28 7.60 14.48
CA ASP A 205 26.64 9.02 14.69
C ASP A 205 26.18 9.89 13.53
N GLN A 206 26.39 9.44 12.28
CA GLN A 206 25.89 10.12 11.08
C GLN A 206 24.36 10.22 11.09
N ALA A 207 23.67 9.14 11.43
CA ALA A 207 22.21 9.15 11.48
C ALA A 207 21.69 10.08 12.61
N LEU A 208 22.32 10.12 13.77
CA LEU A 208 21.99 11.04 14.86
C LEU A 208 22.17 12.49 14.44
N GLU A 209 23.26 12.81 13.74
CA GLU A 209 23.51 14.17 13.22
C GLU A 209 22.46 14.59 12.20
N LEU A 210 22.15 13.72 11.23
CA LEU A 210 21.16 14.00 10.18
C LEU A 210 19.73 14.20 10.71
N LEU A 211 19.39 13.57 11.83
CA LEU A 211 18.06 13.58 12.42
C LEU A 211 17.96 14.38 13.72
N ALA A 212 18.96 15.22 14.01
CA ALA A 212 19.04 15.95 15.28
C ALA A 212 17.84 16.89 15.54
N ASP A 213 17.28 17.47 14.47
CA ASP A 213 16.18 18.44 14.54
C ASP A 213 14.80 17.86 14.22
N ILE A 214 14.68 16.53 14.16
CA ILE A 214 13.36 15.88 14.06
C ILE A 214 12.51 16.25 15.29
N PRO A 215 11.20 16.56 15.13
CA PRO A 215 10.33 16.91 16.23
C PRO A 215 10.30 15.84 17.33
N ARG A 216 10.45 16.23 18.58
CA ARG A 216 10.46 15.31 19.75
C ARG A 216 9.04 14.96 20.21
N GLY A 217 8.23 14.42 19.31
CA GLY A 217 6.90 13.92 19.61
C GLY A 217 6.91 12.51 20.22
N LYS A 218 5.72 12.03 20.58
CA LYS A 218 5.52 10.62 20.99
C LYS A 218 4.54 9.95 20.03
N PRO A 219 4.74 8.67 19.70
CA PRO A 219 3.80 7.91 18.89
C PRO A 219 2.38 7.99 19.49
N ARG A 220 1.39 8.14 18.64
CA ARG A 220 -0.02 8.13 19.03
C ARG A 220 -0.61 6.75 18.83
N PRO A 221 -1.45 6.24 19.77
CA PRO A 221 -2.13 4.98 19.57
C PRO A 221 -3.19 5.14 18.49
N ARG A 222 -3.23 4.18 17.55
CA ARG A 222 -4.26 4.10 16.52
C ARG A 222 -5.57 3.56 17.06
N LYS A 223 -6.68 4.09 16.55
CA LYS A 223 -7.99 3.51 16.81
C LYS A 223 -8.10 2.15 16.10
N LYS A 224 -8.68 1.16 16.78
CA LYS A 224 -8.91 -0.16 16.18
C LYS A 224 -9.89 -0.04 15.02
N ALA A 225 -9.55 -0.66 13.90
CA ALA A 225 -10.44 -0.79 12.77
C ALA A 225 -11.60 -1.74 13.10
N LYS A 226 -12.79 -1.41 12.58
CA LYS A 226 -13.98 -2.25 12.72
C LYS A 226 -14.53 -2.52 11.33
N TRP A 227 -14.64 -3.79 10.97
CA TRP A 227 -15.24 -4.23 9.72
C TRP A 227 -16.76 -4.17 9.77
N GLY A 228 -17.39 -3.99 8.63
CA GLY A 228 -18.82 -4.19 8.46
C GLY A 228 -19.71 -3.05 8.96
N LEU A 229 -19.17 -1.86 9.24
CA LEU A 229 -19.96 -0.72 9.73
C LEU A 229 -20.67 0.06 8.61
N GLY A 230 -20.25 -0.11 7.35
CA GLY A 230 -20.92 0.49 6.19
C GLY A 230 -22.02 -0.40 5.61
N ASP A 231 -22.71 0.12 4.60
CA ASP A 231 -23.65 -0.66 3.80
C ASP A 231 -22.96 -1.85 3.12
N ARG A 232 -23.74 -2.87 2.72
CA ARG A 232 -23.18 -4.04 2.03
C ARG A 232 -22.54 -3.68 0.69
N TYR A 233 -23.03 -2.64 0.03
CA TYR A 233 -22.42 -2.13 -1.19
C TYR A 233 -22.59 -0.63 -1.36
N THR A 234 -21.80 -0.04 -2.25
CA THR A 234 -21.99 1.30 -2.79
C THR A 234 -21.85 1.27 -4.30
N ALA A 235 -22.71 2.01 -4.98
CA ALA A 235 -22.65 2.18 -6.43
C ALA A 235 -22.45 3.66 -6.78
N ASN A 236 -21.44 3.95 -7.61
CA ASN A 236 -21.25 5.26 -8.20
C ASN A 236 -21.62 5.17 -9.69
N VAL A 237 -22.86 5.53 -9.99
CA VAL A 237 -23.36 5.53 -11.37
C VAL A 237 -22.77 6.72 -12.11
N ARG A 238 -22.03 6.45 -13.18
CA ARG A 238 -21.40 7.45 -14.04
C ARG A 238 -22.02 7.43 -15.42
N PRO A 239 -22.31 8.59 -16.02
CA PRO A 239 -22.76 8.65 -17.41
C PRO A 239 -21.64 8.14 -18.32
N VAL A 240 -22.02 7.35 -19.32
CA VAL A 240 -21.11 6.82 -20.34
C VAL A 240 -21.21 7.71 -21.58
N THR A 241 -20.06 8.12 -22.13
CA THR A 241 -20.02 8.82 -23.41
C THR A 241 -20.29 7.84 -24.58
N ALA A 242 -20.79 8.33 -25.68
CA ALA A 242 -21.09 7.50 -26.88
C ALA A 242 -19.86 6.82 -27.51
N GLN A 243 -18.65 7.23 -27.11
CA GLN A 243 -17.36 6.71 -27.61
C GLN A 243 -16.72 5.68 -26.69
N GLU A 244 -17.24 5.49 -25.46
CA GLU A 244 -16.71 4.53 -24.49
C GLU A 244 -17.52 3.24 -24.51
N GLU A 245 -16.81 2.10 -24.55
CA GLU A 245 -17.47 0.83 -24.26
C GLU A 245 -17.83 0.80 -22.78
N PRO A 246 -19.13 0.71 -22.43
CA PRO A 246 -19.55 0.81 -21.06
C PRO A 246 -19.03 -0.38 -20.24
N GLN A 247 -18.26 -0.07 -19.18
CA GLN A 247 -17.79 -1.06 -18.22
C GLN A 247 -18.34 -0.74 -16.84
N VAL A 248 -18.54 -1.77 -16.04
CA VAL A 248 -18.73 -1.69 -14.60
C VAL A 248 -17.48 -2.23 -13.94
N HIS A 249 -16.82 -1.36 -13.17
CA HIS A 249 -15.72 -1.73 -12.30
C HIS A 249 -16.31 -2.25 -10.99
N MET A 250 -15.79 -3.36 -10.51
CA MET A 250 -16.32 -4.05 -9.34
C MET A 250 -15.17 -4.49 -8.46
N VAL A 251 -15.28 -4.22 -7.17
CA VAL A 251 -14.42 -4.79 -6.16
C VAL A 251 -15.26 -5.37 -5.04
N PHE A 252 -14.97 -6.60 -4.68
CA PHE A 252 -15.62 -7.36 -3.62
C PHE A 252 -14.58 -7.66 -2.55
N ALA A 253 -14.90 -7.39 -1.30
CA ALA A 253 -14.00 -7.71 -0.20
C ALA A 253 -14.71 -8.45 0.92
N VAL A 254 -13.94 -9.29 1.59
CA VAL A 254 -14.31 -9.96 2.84
C VAL A 254 -13.23 -9.64 3.89
N PRO A 255 -13.51 -9.84 5.20
CA PRO A 255 -12.47 -9.71 6.22
C PRO A 255 -11.24 -10.55 5.88
N GLY A 256 -10.07 -9.95 6.04
CA GLY A 256 -8.77 -10.61 5.94
C GLY A 256 -8.09 -10.71 7.30
N ILE A 257 -6.79 -10.94 7.30
CA ILE A 257 -5.98 -11.06 8.51
C ILE A 257 -5.01 -9.88 8.64
N PRO A 258 -4.62 -9.49 9.87
CA PRO A 258 -3.62 -8.44 10.10
C PRO A 258 -2.26 -8.75 9.45
N ALA A 259 -1.48 -7.70 9.19
CA ALA A 259 -0.13 -7.83 8.64
C ALA A 259 0.81 -8.72 9.47
N THR A 260 0.61 -8.75 10.79
CA THR A 260 1.40 -9.53 11.74
C THR A 260 0.92 -10.98 11.93
N ASP A 261 -0.19 -11.38 11.32
CA ASP A 261 -0.70 -12.75 11.43
C ASP A 261 0.35 -13.75 10.88
N PRO A 262 0.70 -14.80 11.61
CA PRO A 262 1.70 -15.78 11.18
C PRO A 262 1.31 -16.49 9.87
N ARG A 263 0.03 -16.53 9.52
CA ARG A 263 -0.52 -17.19 8.32
C ARG A 263 -0.52 -16.28 7.08
N ARG A 264 0.03 -15.06 7.17
CA ARG A 264 0.10 -14.11 6.04
C ARG A 264 0.75 -14.71 4.78
N THR A 265 1.71 -15.66 4.95
CA THR A 265 2.36 -16.33 3.82
C THR A 265 1.41 -17.28 3.11
N GLN A 266 0.64 -18.05 3.86
CA GLN A 266 -0.39 -18.94 3.35
C GLN A 266 -1.48 -18.16 2.61
N LEU A 267 -1.93 -17.02 3.18
CA LEU A 267 -2.87 -16.11 2.52
C LEU A 267 -2.29 -15.55 1.22
N SER A 268 -1.02 -15.16 1.20
CA SER A 268 -0.36 -14.67 -0.02
C SER A 268 -0.34 -15.74 -1.11
N VAL A 269 -0.03 -17.00 -0.76
CA VAL A 269 -0.03 -18.13 -1.72
C VAL A 269 -1.46 -18.40 -2.21
N MET A 270 -2.45 -18.46 -1.32
CA MET A 270 -3.86 -18.62 -1.66
C MET A 270 -4.33 -17.54 -2.65
N THR A 271 -4.03 -16.28 -2.35
CA THR A 271 -4.37 -15.12 -3.20
C THR A 271 -3.73 -15.27 -4.58
N HIS A 272 -2.47 -15.73 -4.64
CA HIS A 272 -1.76 -15.89 -5.92
C HIS A 272 -2.36 -17.02 -6.77
N VAL A 273 -2.66 -18.15 -6.19
CA VAL A 273 -3.34 -19.26 -6.88
C VAL A 273 -4.68 -18.82 -7.42
N LEU A 274 -5.45 -18.08 -6.62
CA LEU A 274 -6.79 -17.65 -7.03
C LEU A 274 -6.73 -16.58 -8.13
N GLY A 275 -5.92 -15.52 -7.97
CA GLY A 275 -5.97 -14.36 -8.88
C GLY A 275 -4.64 -13.62 -9.05
N GLY A 276 -3.47 -14.27 -8.85
CA GLY A 276 -2.18 -13.59 -8.85
C GLY A 276 -1.46 -13.49 -10.19
N GLY A 277 -1.98 -14.07 -11.27
CA GLY A 277 -1.34 -14.06 -12.58
C GLY A 277 -2.17 -14.72 -13.67
N MET A 278 -1.63 -14.81 -14.88
CA MET A 278 -2.35 -15.36 -16.06
C MET A 278 -2.71 -16.85 -15.93
N SER A 279 -2.00 -17.62 -15.13
CA SER A 279 -2.32 -19.02 -14.83
C SER A 279 -3.28 -19.21 -13.66
N SER A 280 -3.67 -18.12 -12.98
CA SER A 280 -4.57 -18.18 -11.82
C SER A 280 -6.00 -18.62 -12.19
N ARG A 281 -6.72 -19.15 -11.22
CA ARG A 281 -8.07 -19.68 -11.43
C ARG A 281 -9.05 -18.65 -11.97
N LEU A 282 -9.02 -17.43 -11.43
CA LEU A 282 -9.88 -16.33 -11.88
C LEU A 282 -9.59 -15.96 -13.31
N PHE A 283 -8.31 -15.73 -13.64
CA PHE A 283 -7.91 -15.36 -14.99
C PHE A 283 -8.30 -16.45 -16.00
N GLN A 284 -8.01 -17.70 -15.73
CA GLN A 284 -8.33 -18.81 -16.62
C GLN A 284 -9.84 -19.05 -16.76
N THR A 285 -10.62 -18.89 -15.67
CA THR A 285 -12.05 -19.18 -15.71
C THR A 285 -12.85 -18.01 -16.25
N VAL A 286 -12.60 -16.78 -15.78
CA VAL A 286 -13.46 -15.64 -16.10
C VAL A 286 -13.02 -14.95 -17.41
N ARG A 287 -11.70 -14.80 -17.60
CA ARG A 287 -11.15 -14.12 -18.79
C ARG A 287 -10.95 -15.11 -19.95
N GLU A 288 -10.07 -16.12 -19.78
CA GLU A 288 -9.64 -16.95 -20.93
C GLU A 288 -10.77 -17.83 -21.48
N ARG A 289 -11.46 -18.56 -20.61
CA ARG A 289 -12.50 -19.52 -21.04
C ARG A 289 -13.84 -18.86 -21.36
N ASN A 290 -14.17 -17.76 -20.70
CA ASN A 290 -15.49 -17.12 -20.84
C ASN A 290 -15.45 -15.74 -21.48
N GLY A 291 -14.31 -15.07 -21.61
CA GLY A 291 -14.17 -13.78 -22.28
C GLY A 291 -14.98 -12.65 -21.63
N LEU A 292 -15.17 -12.69 -20.30
CA LEU A 292 -16.09 -11.78 -19.60
C LEU A 292 -15.42 -10.46 -19.17
N CYS A 293 -14.09 -10.43 -19.06
CA CYS A 293 -13.36 -9.25 -18.60
C CYS A 293 -11.99 -9.16 -19.25
N TYR A 294 -11.40 -7.96 -19.27
CA TYR A 294 -10.01 -7.77 -19.67
C TYR A 294 -9.04 -8.09 -18.52
N SER A 295 -9.39 -7.69 -17.30
CA SER A 295 -8.60 -7.96 -16.11
C SER A 295 -9.48 -8.49 -14.98
N ILE A 296 -8.95 -9.46 -14.24
CA ILE A 296 -9.50 -9.96 -12.98
C ILE A 296 -8.35 -10.42 -12.11
N TYR A 297 -8.37 -10.04 -10.84
CA TYR A 297 -7.32 -10.43 -9.90
C TYR A 297 -7.86 -10.54 -8.48
N ALA A 298 -7.13 -11.28 -7.65
CA ALA A 298 -7.31 -11.30 -6.20
C ALA A 298 -6.22 -10.49 -5.52
N HIS A 299 -6.57 -9.83 -4.44
CA HIS A 299 -5.69 -9.00 -3.64
C HIS A 299 -5.95 -9.24 -2.15
N HIS A 300 -4.92 -9.10 -1.32
CA HIS A 300 -5.10 -9.00 0.13
C HIS A 300 -4.24 -7.86 0.67
N ALA A 301 -4.77 -7.15 1.63
CA ALA A 301 -4.06 -6.13 2.38
C ALA A 301 -4.16 -6.44 3.87
N GLY A 302 -3.02 -6.49 4.55
CA GLY A 302 -2.93 -6.59 6.01
C GLY A 302 -2.53 -5.25 6.59
N PHE A 303 -3.31 -4.78 7.54
CA PHE A 303 -3.06 -3.57 8.34
C PHE A 303 -2.58 -3.98 9.75
N ASP A 304 -2.31 -3.02 10.63
CA ASP A 304 -1.76 -3.30 11.96
C ASP A 304 -2.66 -4.25 12.79
N ASP A 305 -3.98 -4.09 12.71
CA ASP A 305 -4.96 -4.81 13.54
C ASP A 305 -6.11 -5.46 12.76
N THR A 306 -6.10 -5.33 11.44
CA THR A 306 -7.13 -5.87 10.54
C THR A 306 -6.54 -6.23 9.19
N GLY A 307 -7.37 -6.75 8.30
CA GLY A 307 -7.01 -7.00 6.92
C GLY A 307 -8.25 -7.11 6.04
N LEU A 308 -8.03 -7.12 4.74
CA LEU A 308 -9.04 -7.44 3.76
C LEU A 308 -8.50 -8.42 2.72
N PHE A 309 -9.40 -9.24 2.19
CA PHE A 309 -9.18 -10.01 0.98
C PHE A 309 -10.19 -9.56 -0.07
N ALA A 310 -9.74 -9.27 -1.28
CA ALA A 310 -10.59 -8.72 -2.32
C ALA A 310 -10.43 -9.44 -3.67
N ILE A 311 -11.50 -9.39 -4.47
CA ILE A 311 -11.50 -9.73 -5.89
C ILE A 311 -11.93 -8.48 -6.65
N ALA A 312 -11.14 -8.08 -7.64
CA ALA A 312 -11.42 -6.90 -8.46
C ALA A 312 -11.47 -7.28 -9.95
N THR A 313 -12.39 -6.66 -10.68
CA THR A 313 -12.55 -6.83 -12.13
C THR A 313 -13.34 -5.68 -12.73
N ALA A 314 -13.19 -5.49 -14.06
CA ALA A 314 -14.04 -4.62 -14.84
C ALA A 314 -14.62 -5.42 -16.02
N THR A 315 -15.92 -5.25 -16.29
CA THR A 315 -16.64 -6.03 -17.33
C THR A 315 -17.79 -5.23 -17.90
N ARG A 316 -18.34 -5.70 -19.03
CA ARG A 316 -19.58 -5.11 -19.55
C ARG A 316 -20.75 -5.36 -18.58
N PRO A 317 -21.68 -4.42 -18.41
CA PRO A 317 -22.80 -4.57 -17.46
C PRO A 317 -23.57 -5.89 -17.60
N LYS A 318 -23.86 -6.31 -18.84
CA LYS A 318 -24.56 -7.57 -19.13
C LYS A 318 -23.81 -8.84 -18.68
N ASP A 319 -22.50 -8.75 -18.53
CA ASP A 319 -21.63 -9.90 -18.18
C ASP A 319 -21.30 -9.91 -16.67
N ALA A 320 -21.58 -8.83 -15.94
CA ALA A 320 -21.19 -8.61 -14.55
C ALA A 320 -21.66 -9.73 -13.62
N ARG A 321 -22.93 -10.09 -13.71
CA ARG A 321 -23.51 -11.18 -12.89
C ARG A 321 -22.82 -12.52 -13.12
N LYS A 322 -22.57 -12.87 -14.39
CA LYS A 322 -21.89 -14.13 -14.73
C LYS A 322 -20.44 -14.13 -14.26
N ALA A 323 -19.72 -13.03 -14.46
CA ALA A 323 -18.34 -12.88 -14.02
C ALA A 323 -18.24 -13.03 -12.48
N THR A 324 -19.11 -12.34 -11.74
CA THR A 324 -19.19 -12.44 -10.27
C THR A 324 -19.48 -13.87 -9.81
N SER A 325 -20.48 -14.53 -10.36
CA SER A 325 -20.81 -15.92 -10.01
C SER A 325 -19.64 -16.87 -10.24
N LEU A 326 -18.94 -16.74 -11.37
CA LEU A 326 -17.78 -17.59 -11.66
C LEU A 326 -16.61 -17.28 -10.72
N ALA A 327 -16.34 -16.02 -10.42
CA ALA A 327 -15.28 -15.62 -9.51
C ALA A 327 -15.50 -16.21 -8.10
N PHE A 328 -16.70 -16.06 -7.55
CA PHE A 328 -17.02 -16.59 -6.23
C PHE A 328 -17.10 -18.11 -6.19
N LYS A 329 -17.49 -18.76 -7.30
CA LYS A 329 -17.40 -20.21 -7.42
C LYS A 329 -15.95 -20.72 -7.35
N GLU A 330 -15.02 -20.06 -8.03
CA GLU A 330 -13.60 -20.40 -7.93
C GLU A 330 -13.05 -20.11 -6.52
N PHE A 331 -13.46 -19.02 -5.89
CA PHE A 331 -13.06 -18.72 -4.51
C PHE A 331 -13.57 -19.79 -3.53
N ARG A 332 -14.82 -20.22 -3.60
CA ARG A 332 -15.36 -21.31 -2.76
C ARG A 332 -14.67 -22.66 -3.03
N LYS A 333 -14.25 -22.92 -4.26
CA LYS A 333 -13.45 -24.13 -4.56
C LYS A 333 -12.09 -24.12 -3.86
N MET A 334 -11.49 -22.93 -3.60
CA MET A 334 -10.25 -22.87 -2.81
C MET A 334 -10.46 -23.41 -1.39
N ALA A 335 -11.62 -23.13 -0.80
CA ALA A 335 -11.98 -23.62 0.53
C ALA A 335 -12.34 -25.12 0.54
N SER A 336 -13.06 -25.60 -0.49
CA SER A 336 -13.61 -26.97 -0.49
C SER A 336 -12.69 -28.01 -1.11
N LYS A 337 -11.65 -27.62 -1.83
CA LYS A 337 -10.77 -28.55 -2.55
C LYS A 337 -9.31 -28.09 -2.48
N ARG A 338 -8.43 -29.03 -2.08
CA ARG A 338 -6.99 -28.78 -2.07
C ARG A 338 -6.48 -28.35 -3.45
N VAL A 339 -5.53 -27.43 -3.46
CA VAL A 339 -4.80 -27.01 -4.66
C VAL A 339 -3.99 -28.20 -5.18
N ALA A 340 -3.99 -28.42 -6.48
CA ALA A 340 -3.19 -29.46 -7.10
C ALA A 340 -1.67 -29.15 -6.93
N ALA A 341 -0.85 -30.19 -6.86
CA ALA A 341 0.56 -30.06 -6.55
C ALA A 341 1.32 -29.23 -7.60
N ASP A 342 1.01 -29.40 -8.86
CA ASP A 342 1.58 -28.67 -9.99
C ASP A 342 1.14 -27.20 -10.00
N GLU A 343 -0.14 -26.93 -9.71
CA GLU A 343 -0.71 -25.57 -9.56
C GLU A 343 -0.02 -24.82 -8.41
N LEU A 344 0.13 -25.48 -7.24
CA LEU A 344 0.80 -24.89 -6.09
C LEU A 344 2.29 -24.62 -6.38
N ALA A 345 2.98 -25.55 -7.03
CA ALA A 345 4.40 -25.40 -7.39
C ALA A 345 4.59 -24.23 -8.37
N ALA A 346 3.74 -24.11 -9.38
CA ALA A 346 3.77 -23.00 -10.33
C ALA A 346 3.52 -21.65 -9.66
N ALA A 347 2.52 -21.56 -8.76
CA ALA A 347 2.23 -20.35 -8.01
C ALA A 347 3.42 -19.92 -7.13
N LYS A 348 4.02 -20.83 -6.38
CA LYS A 348 5.22 -20.54 -5.56
C LYS A 348 6.39 -20.05 -6.40
N SER A 349 6.67 -20.71 -7.52
CA SER A 349 7.76 -20.29 -8.44
C SER A 349 7.52 -18.87 -8.97
N ALA A 350 6.28 -18.56 -9.39
CA ALA A 350 5.91 -17.23 -9.86
C ALA A 350 6.06 -16.16 -8.77
N MET A 351 5.65 -16.46 -7.53
CA MET A 351 5.78 -15.57 -6.38
C MET A 351 7.24 -15.29 -6.04
N ILE A 352 8.10 -16.31 -6.01
CA ILE A 352 9.52 -16.17 -5.75
C ILE A 352 10.18 -15.33 -6.84
N GLY A 353 9.89 -15.61 -8.12
CA GLY A 353 10.38 -14.80 -9.22
C GLY A 353 9.94 -13.32 -9.13
N ARG A 354 8.72 -13.04 -8.68
CA ARG A 354 8.25 -11.68 -8.42
C ARG A 354 8.99 -11.04 -7.25
N LEU A 355 9.17 -11.77 -6.14
CA LEU A 355 9.89 -11.31 -4.95
C LEU A 355 11.31 -10.89 -5.32
N LEU A 356 12.06 -11.73 -6.03
CA LEU A 356 13.44 -11.44 -6.43
C LEU A 356 13.51 -10.17 -7.30
N ARG A 357 12.64 -10.05 -8.31
CA ARG A 357 12.60 -8.84 -9.15
C ARG A 357 12.17 -7.59 -8.34
N SER A 358 11.26 -7.73 -7.36
CA SER A 358 10.79 -6.61 -6.55
C SER A 358 11.77 -6.18 -5.45
N THR A 359 12.92 -6.83 -5.34
CA THR A 359 14.00 -6.48 -4.40
C THR A 359 15.34 -6.25 -5.11
N GLU A 360 15.34 -6.16 -6.44
CA GLU A 360 16.53 -6.06 -7.28
C GLU A 360 17.24 -4.72 -7.11
N THR A 361 16.50 -3.60 -7.08
CA THR A 361 17.10 -2.27 -6.92
C THR A 361 17.31 -1.92 -5.46
N SER A 362 18.24 -0.99 -5.20
CA SER A 362 18.53 -0.54 -3.84
C SER A 362 17.30 0.08 -3.16
N ILE A 363 16.52 0.89 -3.89
CA ILE A 363 15.31 1.48 -3.32
C ILE A 363 14.20 0.44 -3.11
N ALA A 364 14.06 -0.55 -3.97
CA ALA A 364 13.10 -1.63 -3.80
C ALA A 364 13.46 -2.51 -2.59
N SER A 365 14.75 -2.77 -2.37
CA SER A 365 15.26 -3.42 -1.16
C SER A 365 15.00 -2.58 0.10
N ALA A 366 15.24 -1.27 0.06
CA ALA A 366 14.95 -0.36 1.17
C ALA A 366 13.46 -0.36 1.53
N ARG A 367 12.58 -0.31 0.54
CA ARG A 367 11.12 -0.42 0.72
C ARG A 367 10.72 -1.78 1.34
N PHE A 368 11.29 -2.86 0.86
CA PHE A 368 11.02 -4.21 1.39
C PHE A 368 11.29 -4.29 2.89
N TYR A 369 12.44 -3.80 3.35
CA TYR A 369 12.79 -3.79 4.77
C TYR A 369 12.02 -2.73 5.56
N GLY A 370 11.84 -1.53 5.01
CA GLY A 370 11.08 -0.45 5.63
C GLY A 370 9.62 -0.85 5.91
N SER A 371 8.94 -1.47 4.94
CA SER A 371 7.56 -1.96 5.14
C SER A 371 7.48 -3.07 6.19
N ARG A 372 8.50 -3.91 6.32
CA ARG A 372 8.57 -4.94 7.37
C ARG A 372 8.75 -4.31 8.75
N TRP A 373 9.65 -3.34 8.87
CA TRP A 373 9.82 -2.58 10.10
C TRP A 373 8.50 -1.87 10.49
N ARG A 374 7.86 -1.19 9.54
CA ARG A 374 6.59 -0.50 9.78
C ARG A 374 5.53 -1.45 10.33
N ALA A 375 5.38 -2.62 9.74
CA ALA A 375 4.42 -3.63 10.16
C ALA A 375 4.84 -4.42 11.42
N GLY A 376 5.98 -4.13 12.04
CA GLY A 376 6.47 -4.89 13.21
C GLY A 376 6.86 -6.33 12.90
N LEU A 377 7.17 -6.63 11.64
CA LEU A 377 7.57 -7.97 11.19
C LEU A 377 9.06 -8.23 11.42
N ARG A 378 9.40 -9.49 11.52
CA ARG A 378 10.81 -9.90 11.46
C ARG A 378 11.45 -9.41 10.17
N LEU A 379 12.67 -8.89 10.26
CA LEU A 379 13.50 -8.48 9.12
C LEU A 379 14.13 -9.71 8.47
N GLU A 380 13.33 -10.49 7.77
CA GLU A 380 13.79 -11.63 6.98
C GLU A 380 14.37 -11.15 5.65
N THR A 381 15.38 -11.85 5.15
CA THR A 381 15.93 -11.60 3.80
C THR A 381 14.95 -12.07 2.72
N PRO A 382 15.09 -11.59 1.45
CA PRO A 382 14.33 -12.15 0.33
C PRO A 382 14.44 -13.67 0.21
N ASP A 383 15.62 -14.26 0.46
CA ASP A 383 15.82 -15.72 0.42
C ASP A 383 15.05 -16.41 1.56
N GLU A 384 15.12 -15.91 2.81
CA GLU A 384 14.32 -16.44 3.92
C GLU A 384 12.82 -16.34 3.63
N ARG A 385 12.39 -15.28 2.93
CA ARG A 385 11.01 -15.10 2.48
C ARG A 385 10.63 -16.11 1.40
N ALA A 386 11.53 -16.38 0.44
CA ALA A 386 11.33 -17.38 -0.59
C ALA A 386 11.23 -18.79 0.03
N ASP A 387 12.06 -19.11 1.00
CA ASP A 387 12.01 -20.38 1.75
C ASP A 387 10.68 -20.52 2.51
N ALA A 388 10.16 -19.45 3.10
CA ALA A 388 8.85 -19.46 3.75
C ALA A 388 7.72 -19.75 2.74
N ILE A 389 7.77 -19.18 1.52
CA ILE A 389 6.83 -19.47 0.44
C ILE A 389 6.92 -20.95 0.03
N LEU A 390 8.13 -21.48 -0.14
CA LEU A 390 8.35 -22.89 -0.55
C LEU A 390 7.75 -23.89 0.47
N LYS A 391 7.76 -23.58 1.74
CA LYS A 391 7.25 -24.45 2.82
C LYS A 391 5.73 -24.54 2.90
N VAL A 392 4.99 -23.57 2.33
CA VAL A 392 3.52 -23.59 2.39
C VAL A 392 2.96 -24.85 1.74
N THR A 393 2.06 -25.54 2.41
CA THR A 393 1.42 -26.78 1.93
C THR A 393 0.05 -26.50 1.29
N ALA A 394 -0.45 -27.44 0.50
CA ALA A 394 -1.80 -27.35 -0.07
C ALA A 394 -2.90 -27.37 1.00
N GLU A 395 -2.64 -28.04 2.13
CA GLU A 395 -3.55 -28.10 3.28
C GLU A 395 -3.63 -26.73 3.98
N GLU A 396 -2.49 -26.07 4.23
CA GLU A 396 -2.45 -24.72 4.81
C GLU A 396 -3.15 -23.70 3.91
N VAL A 397 -2.98 -23.81 2.57
CA VAL A 397 -3.70 -22.96 1.60
C VAL A 397 -5.20 -23.20 1.68
N GLN A 398 -5.66 -24.45 1.82
CA GLN A 398 -7.08 -24.75 1.99
C GLN A 398 -7.61 -24.21 3.31
N THR A 399 -6.91 -24.41 4.41
CA THR A 399 -7.32 -23.95 5.75
C THR A 399 -7.53 -22.44 5.79
N ILE A 400 -6.56 -21.66 5.25
CA ILE A 400 -6.73 -20.19 5.20
C ILE A 400 -7.84 -19.79 4.21
N ALA A 401 -8.04 -20.52 3.12
CA ALA A 401 -9.14 -20.28 2.19
C ALA A 401 -10.50 -20.55 2.81
N GLU A 402 -10.65 -21.58 3.65
CA GLU A 402 -11.87 -21.87 4.42
C GLU A 402 -12.23 -20.71 5.35
N GLU A 403 -11.23 -20.19 6.09
CA GLU A 403 -11.43 -19.05 7.00
C GLU A 403 -11.87 -17.79 6.24
N ILE A 404 -11.12 -17.39 5.20
CA ILE A 404 -11.42 -16.18 4.42
C ILE A 404 -12.76 -16.33 3.68
N ALA A 405 -13.05 -17.49 3.10
CA ALA A 405 -14.33 -17.76 2.45
C ALA A 405 -15.52 -17.79 3.44
N GLY A 406 -15.28 -18.08 4.71
CA GLY A 406 -16.27 -17.95 5.78
C GLY A 406 -16.81 -16.51 5.91
N GLY A 407 -16.03 -15.52 5.53
CA GLY A 407 -16.44 -14.11 5.48
C GLY A 407 -17.34 -13.72 4.31
N ILE A 408 -17.65 -14.61 3.36
CA ILE A 408 -18.47 -14.29 2.16
C ILE A 408 -19.89 -13.81 2.56
N GLY A 409 -20.43 -14.27 3.68
CA GLY A 409 -21.73 -13.80 4.20
C GLY A 409 -21.74 -12.32 4.55
N ASP A 410 -20.58 -11.75 4.85
CA ASP A 410 -20.38 -10.31 5.14
C ASP A 410 -19.56 -9.59 4.05
N VAL A 411 -19.70 -10.04 2.80
CA VAL A 411 -19.04 -9.42 1.66
C VAL A 411 -19.45 -7.96 1.51
N ARG A 412 -18.47 -7.10 1.29
CA ARG A 412 -18.65 -5.68 0.98
C ARG A 412 -18.23 -5.43 -0.46
N MET A 413 -18.95 -4.56 -1.15
CA MET A 413 -18.75 -4.35 -2.57
C MET A 413 -18.82 -2.87 -2.93
N ALA A 414 -17.91 -2.45 -3.80
CA ALA A 414 -17.99 -1.17 -4.47
C ALA A 414 -18.16 -1.36 -5.98
N LEU A 415 -18.96 -0.49 -6.58
CA LEU A 415 -19.26 -0.45 -8.00
C LEU A 415 -19.01 0.95 -8.55
N VAL A 416 -18.39 1.04 -9.72
CA VAL A 416 -18.28 2.28 -10.51
C VAL A 416 -18.63 1.93 -11.95
N GLY A 417 -19.70 2.53 -12.49
CA GLY A 417 -20.13 2.20 -13.85
C GLY A 417 -21.42 2.86 -14.29
N PRO A 418 -22.00 2.42 -15.40
CA PRO A 418 -23.14 3.09 -16.04
C PRO A 418 -24.47 2.83 -15.32
N SER A 419 -24.55 1.84 -14.44
CA SER A 419 -25.78 1.47 -13.74
C SER A 419 -25.47 0.87 -12.36
N ASP A 420 -26.45 0.93 -11.46
CA ASP A 420 -26.42 0.22 -10.19
C ASP A 420 -26.92 -1.22 -10.41
N GLN A 421 -26.04 -2.17 -10.12
CA GLN A 421 -26.32 -3.61 -10.19
C GLN A 421 -26.05 -4.31 -8.84
N GLY A 422 -25.94 -3.55 -7.74
CA GLY A 422 -25.49 -4.03 -6.44
C GLY A 422 -26.29 -5.22 -5.92
N GLU A 423 -27.61 -5.13 -5.87
CA GLU A 423 -28.48 -6.19 -5.40
C GLU A 423 -28.39 -7.47 -6.25
N GLU A 424 -28.31 -7.31 -7.59
CA GLU A 424 -28.17 -8.43 -8.50
C GLU A 424 -26.86 -9.20 -8.27
N LEU A 425 -25.76 -8.46 -8.05
CA LEU A 425 -24.44 -9.05 -7.81
C LEU A 425 -24.34 -9.71 -6.44
N LEU A 426 -24.93 -9.12 -5.39
CA LEU A 426 -25.03 -9.76 -4.08
C LEU A 426 -25.82 -11.07 -4.15
N SER A 427 -26.97 -11.07 -4.83
CA SER A 427 -27.75 -12.29 -5.09
C SER A 427 -26.94 -13.33 -5.87
N ALA A 428 -26.13 -12.91 -6.83
CA ALA A 428 -25.25 -13.82 -7.57
C ALA A 428 -24.20 -14.48 -6.67
N ILE A 429 -23.63 -13.77 -5.70
CA ILE A 429 -22.67 -14.29 -4.73
C ILE A 429 -23.35 -15.29 -3.79
N GLU A 430 -24.52 -14.94 -3.26
CA GLU A 430 -25.30 -15.79 -2.36
C GLU A 430 -25.72 -17.10 -3.03
N SER A 431 -26.13 -17.04 -4.29
CA SER A 431 -26.50 -18.23 -5.07
C SER A 431 -25.36 -19.23 -5.29
N THR A 432 -24.10 -18.80 -5.15
CA THR A 432 -22.95 -19.72 -5.20
C THR A 432 -22.80 -20.56 -3.93
N ALA A 433 -23.47 -20.19 -2.83
CA ALA A 433 -23.45 -20.94 -1.56
C ALA A 433 -24.37 -22.15 -1.57
N ALA A 434 -25.41 -22.13 -2.39
CA ALA A 434 -26.48 -23.17 -2.39
C ALA A 434 -26.15 -24.38 -3.28
N ARG A 435 -24.97 -24.48 -3.84
CA ARG A 435 -24.51 -25.57 -4.71
C ARG A 435 -23.16 -26.11 -4.23
#